data_fc8d84f02ebd48de7f712352d1d72627
#
_entry.id   fc8d84f02ebd48de7f712352d1d72627
#
_cell.length_a   1.000
_cell.length_b   1.000
_cell.length_c   1.000
_cell.angle_alpha   90.00
_cell.angle_beta   90.00
_cell.angle_gamma   90.00
#
_symmetry.space_group_name_H-M   'P 1'
#
loop_
_entity.id
_entity.type
_entity.pdbx_description
1 polymer ?
#
loop_
_entity_poly.entity_id
_entity_poly.type
_entity_poly.pdbx_seq_one_letter_code
_entity_poly.pdbx_strand_id
1 'polypeptide(L)'
;MSGFNDYYELRLYRCAPGRLDDLHHRMGCEITPLFERHGIPRPLGYWDSFASSEAPLYAYLLQWPDLDQRMTAFTAFYSDPQWRAQRDASNAGATMVDQIELMILRPSSAWALNRTDGEPRPVPGLHELRMQTVSTRNAEAAHQAWGKVDLPFLRARGATVLGVFMCWFGADMPQMVSILGWPDFDTRARAYNEHDRDGSIADARRAERTEFGAPLFDRCNVHLMRPAPYGVARTNFAPLE
;
A
#
# COMPACT_ATOMS: atom_id res chain seq x y z
N MET A 1 -17.04 11.00 -9.26
CA MET A 1 -15.69 10.97 -9.83
C MET A 1 -14.73 11.72 -8.90
N SER A 2 -14.66 11.35 -7.64
CA SER A 2 -13.64 11.82 -6.70
C SER A 2 -12.60 10.71 -6.60
N GLY A 3 -11.34 11.01 -6.66
CA GLY A 3 -10.31 9.99 -6.45
C GLY A 3 -8.97 10.23 -7.14
N PHE A 4 -8.93 10.98 -8.23
CA PHE A 4 -7.66 11.28 -8.90
C PHE A 4 -6.94 12.51 -8.32
N ASN A 5 -7.61 13.33 -7.53
CA ASN A 5 -7.00 14.48 -6.84
C ASN A 5 -6.67 14.19 -5.37
N ASP A 6 -7.09 13.05 -4.82
CA ASP A 6 -6.87 12.70 -3.44
C ASP A 6 -5.42 12.29 -3.19
N TYR A 7 -4.98 12.48 -1.95
CA TYR A 7 -3.72 11.99 -1.45
C TYR A 7 -3.93 10.72 -0.66
N TYR A 8 -3.01 9.80 -0.80
CA TYR A 8 -2.99 8.59 0.01
C TYR A 8 -1.76 8.63 0.90
N GLU A 9 -1.92 8.18 2.13
CA GLU A 9 -0.83 8.10 3.10
C GLU A 9 -0.66 6.64 3.51
N LEU A 10 0.42 6.03 3.03
CA LEU A 10 0.82 4.71 3.44
C LEU A 10 1.75 4.85 4.66
N ARG A 11 1.41 4.15 5.73
CA ARG A 11 2.24 4.07 6.92
C ARG A 11 2.70 2.65 7.14
N LEU A 12 4.00 2.51 7.31
CA LEU A 12 4.68 1.25 7.61
C LEU A 12 5.29 1.36 9.00
N TYR A 13 4.86 0.49 9.91
CA TYR A 13 5.30 0.46 11.29
C TYR A 13 6.14 -0.78 11.51
N ARG A 14 7.44 -0.60 11.73
CA ARG A 14 8.29 -1.68 12.19
C ARG A 14 7.99 -1.90 13.67
N CYS A 15 7.37 -3.05 13.99
CA CYS A 15 6.96 -3.38 15.35
C CYS A 15 8.14 -3.92 16.15
N ALA A 16 8.18 -3.59 17.44
CA ALA A 16 9.08 -4.24 18.35
C ALA A 16 8.75 -5.74 18.42
N PRO A 17 9.77 -6.62 18.55
CA PRO A 17 9.54 -8.07 18.63
C PRO A 17 8.55 -8.45 19.74
N GLY A 18 7.56 -9.28 19.39
CA GLY A 18 6.51 -9.74 20.33
C GLY A 18 5.39 -8.73 20.61
N ARG A 19 5.39 -7.53 19.99
CA ARG A 19 4.40 -6.47 20.27
C ARG A 19 3.36 -6.27 19.15
N LEU A 20 3.35 -7.17 18.16
CA LEU A 20 2.42 -7.03 17.01
C LEU A 20 0.94 -7.16 17.44
N ASP A 21 0.62 -8.10 18.34
CA ASP A 21 -0.75 -8.29 18.83
C ASP A 21 -1.23 -7.08 19.64
N ASP A 22 -0.36 -6.47 20.44
CA ASP A 22 -0.67 -5.24 21.18
C ASP A 22 -0.97 -4.09 20.20
N LEU A 23 -0.21 -4.01 19.10
CA LEU A 23 -0.46 -3.01 18.07
C LEU A 23 -1.78 -3.27 17.33
N HIS A 24 -2.10 -4.53 17.03
CA HIS A 24 -3.42 -4.89 16.47
C HIS A 24 -4.55 -4.48 17.40
N HIS A 25 -4.43 -4.73 18.71
CA HIS A 25 -5.43 -4.29 19.66
C HIS A 25 -5.61 -2.77 19.68
N ARG A 26 -4.50 -2.01 19.76
CA ARG A 26 -4.52 -0.56 19.70
C ARG A 26 -5.20 -0.04 18.42
N MET A 27 -4.81 -0.56 17.27
CA MET A 27 -5.30 -0.07 15.98
C MET A 27 -6.75 -0.50 15.70
N GLY A 28 -7.12 -1.70 16.10
CA GLY A 28 -8.48 -2.22 15.85
C GLY A 28 -9.54 -1.75 16.84
N CYS A 29 -9.15 -1.48 18.11
CA CYS A 29 -10.10 -1.20 19.17
C CYS A 29 -10.01 0.22 19.74
N GLU A 30 -8.81 0.78 19.87
CA GLU A 30 -8.61 2.01 20.65
C GLU A 30 -8.54 3.27 19.79
N ILE A 31 -7.88 3.17 18.61
CA ILE A 31 -7.52 4.36 17.85
C ILE A 31 -8.65 4.86 16.94
N THR A 32 -9.52 3.98 16.46
CA THR A 32 -10.59 4.33 15.52
C THR A 32 -11.51 5.46 16.05
N PRO A 33 -12.01 5.41 17.29
CA PRO A 33 -12.83 6.51 17.81
C PRO A 33 -12.07 7.84 17.96
N LEU A 34 -10.77 7.77 18.21
CA LEU A 34 -9.92 8.96 18.28
C LEU A 34 -9.64 9.54 16.88
N PHE A 35 -9.45 8.70 15.89
CA PHE A 35 -9.31 9.14 14.49
C PHE A 35 -10.57 9.88 14.03
N GLU A 36 -11.75 9.30 14.25
CA GLU A 36 -13.03 9.92 13.90
C GLU A 36 -13.22 11.29 14.60
N ARG A 37 -12.91 11.37 15.89
CA ARG A 37 -13.00 12.63 16.66
C ARG A 37 -12.18 13.75 16.08
N HIS A 38 -11.00 13.42 15.57
CA HIS A 38 -10.06 14.40 15.03
C HIS A 38 -10.12 14.55 13.52
N GLY A 39 -11.13 13.95 12.86
CA GLY A 39 -11.29 14.02 11.40
C GLY A 39 -10.22 13.27 10.62
N ILE A 40 -9.53 12.30 11.25
CA ILE A 40 -8.67 11.36 10.54
C ILE A 40 -9.58 10.30 9.91
N PRO A 41 -9.54 10.11 8.58
CA PRO A 41 -10.39 9.13 7.92
C PRO A 41 -10.09 7.71 8.40
N ARG A 42 -11.10 6.86 8.38
CA ARG A 42 -10.89 5.43 8.62
C ARG A 42 -9.95 4.88 7.56
N PRO A 43 -8.87 4.15 7.92
CA PRO A 43 -7.98 3.55 6.96
C PRO A 43 -8.70 2.62 5.97
N LEU A 44 -8.28 2.65 4.72
CA LEU A 44 -8.84 1.85 3.62
C LEU A 44 -8.44 0.38 3.69
N GLY A 45 -7.51 0.06 4.54
CA GLY A 45 -7.04 -1.29 4.85
C GLY A 45 -5.97 -1.26 5.91
N TYR A 46 -5.86 -2.38 6.61
CA TYR A 46 -4.84 -2.65 7.62
C TYR A 46 -4.20 -3.99 7.34
N TRP A 47 -2.91 -4.11 7.57
CA TRP A 47 -2.13 -5.31 7.26
C TRP A 47 -1.05 -5.55 8.30
N ASP A 48 -0.71 -6.82 8.50
CA ASP A 48 0.56 -7.26 9.06
C ASP A 48 1.37 -8.07 8.04
N SER A 49 2.69 -8.10 8.19
CA SER A 49 3.53 -8.84 7.25
C SER A 49 3.52 -10.34 7.54
N PHE A 50 3.26 -11.12 6.49
CA PHE A 50 3.52 -12.55 6.46
C PHE A 50 4.99 -12.84 6.12
N ALA A 51 5.54 -12.13 5.12
CA ALA A 51 6.95 -12.15 4.76
C ALA A 51 7.41 -10.76 4.33
N SER A 52 8.48 -10.28 4.95
CA SER A 52 9.03 -8.95 4.73
C SER A 52 10.48 -8.94 5.22
N SER A 53 11.35 -8.18 4.56
CA SER A 53 12.70 -7.88 5.08
C SER A 53 12.65 -7.04 6.37
N GLU A 54 11.48 -6.46 6.70
CA GLU A 54 11.24 -5.56 7.81
C GLU A 54 10.30 -6.14 8.87
N ALA A 55 10.09 -7.47 8.84
CA ALA A 55 9.19 -8.14 9.80
C ALA A 55 9.72 -8.03 11.24
N PRO A 56 8.82 -7.83 12.23
CA PRO A 56 7.38 -7.71 12.10
C PRO A 56 6.95 -6.31 11.64
N LEU A 57 6.26 -6.24 10.51
CA LEU A 57 5.79 -5.00 9.89
C LEU A 57 4.27 -4.92 9.96
N TYR A 58 3.75 -3.77 10.37
CA TYR A 58 2.34 -3.43 10.32
C TYR A 58 2.14 -2.26 9.37
N ALA A 59 1.07 -2.28 8.58
CA ALA A 59 0.79 -1.23 7.60
C ALA A 59 -0.67 -0.81 7.62
N TYR A 60 -0.95 0.44 7.24
CA TYR A 60 -2.29 0.91 6.92
C TYR A 60 -2.25 2.05 5.91
N LEU A 61 -3.35 2.24 5.19
CA LEU A 61 -3.51 3.24 4.14
C LEU A 61 -4.63 4.20 4.48
N LEU A 62 -4.34 5.50 4.50
CA LEU A 62 -5.31 6.57 4.64
C LEU A 62 -5.54 7.26 3.29
N GLN A 63 -6.72 7.86 3.11
CA GLN A 63 -7.06 8.71 1.97
C GLN A 63 -7.42 10.10 2.47
N TRP A 64 -6.83 11.14 1.88
CA TRP A 64 -7.02 12.52 2.26
C TRP A 64 -7.48 13.35 1.06
N PRO A 65 -8.48 14.22 1.21
CA PRO A 65 -8.87 15.13 0.14
C PRO A 65 -7.79 16.19 -0.13
N ASP A 66 -7.05 16.60 0.92
CA ASP A 66 -5.92 17.52 0.83
C ASP A 66 -4.95 17.35 2.02
N LEU A 67 -3.75 17.93 1.89
CA LEU A 67 -2.72 17.84 2.92
C LEU A 67 -2.95 18.79 4.11
N ASP A 68 -3.72 19.86 3.95
CA ASP A 68 -4.02 20.80 5.04
C ASP A 68 -4.97 20.15 6.04
N GLN A 69 -5.98 19.43 5.56
CA GLN A 69 -6.85 18.62 6.43
C GLN A 69 -6.05 17.56 7.18
N ARG A 70 -5.16 16.86 6.48
CA ARG A 70 -4.26 15.88 7.12
C ARG A 70 -3.44 16.52 8.22
N MET A 71 -2.81 17.66 7.97
CA MET A 71 -1.97 18.36 8.95
C MET A 71 -2.78 18.80 10.17
N THR A 72 -3.95 19.37 9.93
CA THR A 72 -4.86 19.82 11.00
C THR A 72 -5.29 18.63 11.87
N ALA A 73 -5.76 17.54 11.25
CA ALA A 73 -6.26 16.36 11.94
C ALA A 73 -5.18 15.69 12.80
N PHE A 74 -4.00 15.45 12.25
CA PHE A 74 -2.91 14.83 13.02
C PHE A 74 -2.33 15.75 14.10
N THR A 75 -2.28 17.06 13.88
CA THR A 75 -1.86 18.00 14.91
C THR A 75 -2.80 17.96 16.11
N ALA A 76 -4.10 17.96 15.87
CA ALA A 76 -5.12 17.83 16.92
C ALA A 76 -5.03 16.47 17.62
N PHE A 77 -4.92 15.38 16.87
CA PHE A 77 -4.79 14.02 17.41
C PHE A 77 -3.56 13.86 18.31
N TYR A 78 -2.38 14.27 17.86
CA TYR A 78 -1.16 14.14 18.67
C TYR A 78 -1.14 15.06 19.91
N SER A 79 -1.99 16.08 19.92
CA SER A 79 -2.17 16.99 21.06
C SER A 79 -3.21 16.48 22.06
N ASP A 80 -4.03 15.48 21.72
CA ASP A 80 -5.09 14.94 22.57
C ASP A 80 -4.51 14.25 23.81
N PRO A 81 -4.88 14.68 25.04
CA PRO A 81 -4.44 14.03 26.28
C PRO A 81 -4.88 12.57 26.39
N GLN A 82 -6.06 12.21 25.84
CA GLN A 82 -6.54 10.84 25.85
C GLN A 82 -5.66 9.94 24.98
N TRP A 83 -5.27 10.41 23.79
CA TRP A 83 -4.32 9.67 22.96
C TRP A 83 -2.99 9.44 23.67
N ARG A 84 -2.46 10.48 24.31
CA ARG A 84 -1.20 10.37 25.04
C ARG A 84 -1.29 9.33 26.16
N ALA A 85 -2.35 9.39 26.97
CA ALA A 85 -2.57 8.43 28.05
C ALA A 85 -2.73 6.98 27.54
N GLN A 86 -3.50 6.76 26.47
CA GLN A 86 -3.68 5.44 25.87
C GLN A 86 -2.37 4.91 25.26
N ARG A 87 -1.63 5.76 24.56
CA ARG A 87 -0.32 5.39 24.00
C ARG A 87 0.65 4.97 25.10
N ASP A 88 0.73 5.74 26.17
CA ASP A 88 1.66 5.48 27.28
C ASP A 88 1.26 4.21 28.05
N ALA A 89 -0.04 4.00 28.25
CA ALA A 89 -0.56 2.76 28.87
C ALA A 89 -0.28 1.52 28.03
N SER A 90 -0.55 1.59 26.74
CA SER A 90 -0.35 0.44 25.83
C SER A 90 1.12 0.18 25.49
N ASN A 91 2.00 1.18 25.61
CA ASN A 91 3.45 0.93 25.54
C ASN A 91 4.00 0.16 26.75
N ALA A 92 3.36 0.25 27.92
CA ALA A 92 3.66 -0.54 29.10
C ALA A 92 5.18 -0.67 29.42
N GLY A 93 5.90 0.44 29.37
CA GLY A 93 7.35 0.49 29.67
C GLY A 93 8.29 0.14 28.51
N ALA A 94 7.75 -0.28 27.36
CA ALA A 94 8.53 -0.48 26.12
C ALA A 94 7.72 -0.03 24.89
N THR A 95 8.38 0.54 23.89
CA THR A 95 7.71 0.94 22.65
C THR A 95 7.15 -0.27 21.91
N MET A 96 5.98 -0.11 21.26
CA MET A 96 5.45 -1.11 20.36
C MET A 96 5.95 -0.94 18.92
N VAL A 97 6.37 0.26 18.58
CA VAL A 97 6.80 0.62 17.22
C VAL A 97 8.17 1.26 17.31
N ASP A 98 9.17 0.59 16.74
CA ASP A 98 10.54 1.06 16.74
C ASP A 98 10.80 2.11 15.67
N GLN A 99 10.13 1.99 14.52
CA GLN A 99 10.27 2.91 13.40
C GLN A 99 8.95 3.07 12.64
N ILE A 100 8.71 4.27 12.17
CA ILE A 100 7.59 4.60 11.28
C ILE A 100 8.17 5.15 9.98
N GLU A 101 7.82 4.49 8.88
CA GLU A 101 7.98 5.05 7.54
C GLU A 101 6.63 5.57 7.06
N LEU A 102 6.65 6.75 6.45
CA LEU A 102 5.47 7.42 5.93
C LEU A 102 5.70 7.81 4.48
N MET A 103 4.74 7.49 3.63
CA MET A 103 4.75 7.85 2.23
C MET A 103 3.47 8.59 1.86
N ILE A 104 3.60 9.73 1.18
CA ILE A 104 2.48 10.41 0.55
C ILE A 104 2.44 9.98 -0.91
N LEU A 105 1.32 9.47 -1.31
CA LEU A 105 1.10 8.81 -2.59
C LEU A 105 0.00 9.53 -3.38
N ARG A 106 0.08 9.46 -4.72
CA ARG A 106 -1.00 9.87 -5.62
C ARG A 106 -1.37 8.74 -6.57
N PRO A 107 -2.65 8.64 -6.99
CA PRO A 107 -3.05 7.64 -7.95
C PRO A 107 -2.22 7.70 -9.22
N SER A 108 -1.79 6.56 -9.71
CA SER A 108 -1.02 6.38 -10.92
C SER A 108 -1.92 6.15 -12.14
N SER A 109 -1.43 6.51 -13.33
CA SER A 109 -2.05 6.14 -14.61
C SER A 109 -2.23 4.62 -14.75
N ALA A 110 -1.33 3.82 -14.21
CA ALA A 110 -1.45 2.36 -14.17
C ALA A 110 -2.72 1.91 -13.42
N TRP A 111 -3.09 2.58 -12.33
CA TRP A 111 -4.32 2.27 -11.61
C TRP A 111 -5.56 2.65 -12.42
N ALA A 112 -5.55 3.81 -13.06
CA ALA A 112 -6.65 4.25 -13.91
C ALA A 112 -7.01 3.21 -14.99
N LEU A 113 -5.99 2.57 -15.58
CA LEU A 113 -6.13 1.53 -16.60
C LEU A 113 -6.61 0.18 -16.04
N ASN A 114 -6.50 -0.05 -14.73
CA ASN A 114 -6.68 -1.37 -14.11
C ASN A 114 -7.69 -1.37 -12.96
N ARG A 115 -8.57 -0.37 -12.87
CA ARG A 115 -9.64 -0.37 -11.88
C ARG A 115 -10.56 -1.58 -12.08
N THR A 116 -11.02 -2.15 -10.95
CA THR A 116 -11.98 -3.25 -10.98
C THR A 116 -13.38 -2.68 -11.19
N ASP A 117 -14.12 -3.25 -12.13
CA ASP A 117 -15.52 -2.88 -12.33
C ASP A 117 -16.44 -3.51 -11.28
N GLY A 118 -17.61 -2.92 -11.11
CA GLY A 118 -18.67 -3.41 -10.24
C GLY A 118 -18.64 -2.80 -8.82
N GLU A 119 -19.54 -3.34 -7.98
CA GLU A 119 -19.68 -2.89 -6.60
C GLU A 119 -18.42 -3.21 -5.77
N PRO A 120 -18.02 -2.28 -4.87
CA PRO A 120 -16.89 -2.52 -3.98
C PRO A 120 -17.12 -3.73 -3.08
N ARG A 121 -16.14 -4.62 -3.04
CA ARG A 121 -16.18 -5.84 -2.24
C ARG A 121 -14.88 -6.06 -1.47
N PRO A 122 -14.92 -6.67 -0.27
CA PRO A 122 -13.71 -7.06 0.43
C PRO A 122 -12.83 -7.96 -0.42
N VAL A 123 -11.52 -7.79 -0.30
CA VAL A 123 -10.52 -8.63 -0.98
C VAL A 123 -9.78 -9.40 0.10
N PRO A 124 -10.23 -10.63 0.43
CA PRO A 124 -9.53 -11.50 1.39
C PRO A 124 -8.30 -12.14 0.73
N GLY A 125 -7.57 -12.90 1.52
CA GLY A 125 -6.41 -13.67 1.04
C GLY A 125 -5.09 -12.97 1.31
N LEU A 126 -4.13 -13.20 0.43
CA LEU A 126 -2.80 -12.62 0.53
C LEU A 126 -2.76 -11.27 -0.19
N HIS A 127 -2.25 -10.24 0.47
CA HIS A 127 -1.96 -8.98 -0.20
C HIS A 127 -0.46 -8.82 -0.42
N GLU A 128 -0.10 -8.20 -1.53
CA GLU A 128 1.27 -7.91 -1.91
C GLU A 128 1.44 -6.40 -2.01
N LEU A 129 2.25 -5.83 -1.15
CA LEU A 129 2.72 -4.46 -1.27
C LEU A 129 4.05 -4.47 -2.01
N ARG A 130 4.08 -3.84 -3.19
CA ARG A 130 5.26 -3.70 -4.04
C ARG A 130 5.70 -2.25 -4.06
N MET A 131 6.94 -2.01 -3.71
CA MET A 131 7.58 -0.71 -3.72
C MET A 131 8.69 -0.75 -4.78
N GLN A 132 8.35 -0.34 -6.00
CA GLN A 132 9.20 -0.44 -7.18
C GLN A 132 9.89 0.87 -7.48
N THR A 133 11.21 0.94 -7.35
CA THR A 133 11.98 2.07 -7.87
C THR A 133 11.90 2.09 -9.40
N VAL A 134 11.64 3.26 -9.97
CA VAL A 134 11.50 3.44 -11.41
C VAL A 134 12.50 4.45 -11.94
N SER A 135 12.70 4.46 -13.26
CA SER A 135 13.60 5.40 -13.91
C SER A 135 13.26 6.85 -13.57
N THR A 136 14.21 7.62 -13.05
CA THR A 136 14.03 9.05 -12.75
C THR A 136 13.68 9.87 -13.99
N ARG A 137 14.15 9.47 -15.16
CA ARG A 137 13.91 10.17 -16.42
C ARG A 137 12.55 9.83 -17.04
N ASN A 138 12.07 8.59 -16.81
CA ASN A 138 10.94 8.01 -17.54
C ASN A 138 9.92 7.39 -16.57
N ALA A 139 9.67 8.03 -15.41
CA ALA A 139 8.78 7.49 -14.39
C ALA A 139 7.36 7.24 -14.91
N GLU A 140 6.77 8.17 -15.68
CA GLU A 140 5.44 7.96 -16.25
C GLU A 140 5.42 6.81 -17.27
N ALA A 141 6.46 6.64 -18.06
CA ALA A 141 6.57 5.48 -18.97
C ALA A 141 6.61 4.16 -18.19
N ALA A 142 7.26 4.11 -17.04
CA ALA A 142 7.25 2.93 -16.16
C ALA A 142 5.82 2.64 -15.63
N HIS A 143 5.08 3.67 -15.19
CA HIS A 143 3.68 3.50 -14.78
C HIS A 143 2.81 2.99 -15.93
N GLN A 144 2.95 3.54 -17.13
CA GLN A 144 2.22 3.09 -18.32
C GLN A 144 2.58 1.64 -18.71
N ALA A 145 3.86 1.27 -18.67
CA ALA A 145 4.31 -0.09 -18.96
C ALA A 145 3.71 -1.09 -17.95
N TRP A 146 3.81 -0.79 -16.64
CA TRP A 146 3.20 -1.62 -15.60
C TRP A 146 1.68 -1.79 -15.82
N GLY A 147 0.99 -0.68 -16.11
CA GLY A 147 -0.47 -0.68 -16.30
C GLY A 147 -0.95 -1.38 -17.57
N LYS A 148 -0.18 -1.35 -18.65
CA LYS A 148 -0.58 -1.90 -19.96
C LYS A 148 -0.09 -3.33 -20.20
N VAL A 149 1.00 -3.74 -19.55
CA VAL A 149 1.66 -5.01 -19.81
C VAL A 149 1.54 -5.94 -18.61
N ASP A 150 2.10 -5.55 -17.47
CA ASP A 150 2.27 -6.44 -16.32
C ASP A 150 0.95 -6.69 -15.58
N LEU A 151 0.22 -5.62 -15.25
CA LEU A 151 -1.01 -5.75 -14.48
C LEU A 151 -2.10 -6.56 -15.20
N PRO A 152 -2.38 -6.37 -16.51
CA PRO A 152 -3.30 -7.21 -17.23
C PRO A 152 -2.90 -8.69 -17.23
N PHE A 153 -1.60 -8.97 -17.35
CA PHE A 153 -1.07 -10.32 -17.28
C PHE A 153 -1.33 -10.97 -15.91
N LEU A 154 -1.03 -10.26 -14.83
CA LEU A 154 -1.22 -10.73 -13.45
C LEU A 154 -2.71 -10.87 -13.10
N ARG A 155 -3.55 -9.92 -13.54
CA ARG A 155 -5.02 -9.99 -13.35
C ARG A 155 -5.64 -11.22 -14.00
N ALA A 156 -5.22 -11.56 -15.22
CA ALA A 156 -5.68 -12.78 -15.91
C ALA A 156 -5.30 -14.07 -15.15
N ARG A 157 -4.37 -13.96 -14.17
CA ARG A 157 -3.88 -15.07 -13.34
C ARG A 157 -4.28 -14.96 -11.88
N GLY A 158 -5.30 -14.17 -11.59
CA GLY A 158 -5.94 -14.12 -10.26
C GLY A 158 -5.58 -12.94 -9.40
N ALA A 159 -4.74 -12.00 -9.85
CA ALA A 159 -4.49 -10.77 -9.12
C ALA A 159 -5.72 -9.84 -9.13
N THR A 160 -6.02 -9.26 -7.99
CA THR A 160 -6.93 -8.10 -7.87
C THR A 160 -6.09 -6.86 -7.64
N VAL A 161 -6.19 -5.86 -8.51
CA VAL A 161 -5.50 -4.58 -8.32
C VAL A 161 -6.30 -3.75 -7.33
N LEU A 162 -5.77 -3.57 -6.12
CA LEU A 162 -6.36 -2.70 -5.10
C LEU A 162 -6.03 -1.24 -5.36
N GLY A 163 -4.77 -0.95 -5.66
CA GLY A 163 -4.31 0.37 -6.03
C GLY A 163 -2.89 0.38 -6.59
N VAL A 164 -2.60 1.37 -7.41
CA VAL A 164 -1.25 1.68 -7.90
C VAL A 164 -1.03 3.17 -7.77
N PHE A 165 0.07 3.53 -7.16
CA PHE A 165 0.37 4.91 -6.79
C PHE A 165 1.75 5.33 -7.26
N MET A 166 1.88 6.62 -7.51
CA MET A 166 3.15 7.32 -7.59
C MET A 166 3.51 7.82 -6.20
N CYS A 167 4.70 7.52 -5.70
CA CYS A 167 5.22 8.12 -4.48
C CYS A 167 5.55 9.59 -4.73
N TRP A 168 4.91 10.48 -3.97
CA TRP A 168 5.10 11.92 -4.07
C TRP A 168 6.08 12.45 -3.03
N PHE A 169 6.02 11.88 -1.82
CA PHE A 169 6.99 12.09 -0.74
C PHE A 169 7.23 10.75 -0.04
N GLY A 170 8.48 10.38 0.12
CA GLY A 170 8.89 9.13 0.77
C GLY A 170 10.36 8.84 0.50
N ALA A 171 10.82 7.70 0.98
CA ALA A 171 12.14 7.20 0.66
C ALA A 171 12.23 6.66 -0.78
N ASP A 172 13.43 6.52 -1.30
CA ASP A 172 13.75 5.83 -2.57
C ASP A 172 13.00 6.37 -3.82
N MET A 173 12.71 7.66 -3.87
CA MET A 173 12.03 8.28 -5.02
C MET A 173 12.93 8.36 -6.27
N PRO A 174 12.35 8.24 -7.48
CA PRO A 174 10.95 7.99 -7.80
C PRO A 174 10.55 6.54 -7.61
N GLN A 175 9.37 6.32 -7.02
CA GLN A 175 8.89 4.99 -6.67
C GLN A 175 7.43 4.82 -7.07
N MET A 176 7.11 3.65 -7.62
CA MET A 176 5.76 3.17 -7.84
C MET A 176 5.38 2.21 -6.71
N VAL A 177 4.25 2.46 -6.06
CA VAL A 177 3.71 1.61 -5.01
C VAL A 177 2.46 0.90 -5.54
N SER A 178 2.46 -0.43 -5.55
CA SER A 178 1.31 -1.23 -5.98
C SER A 178 0.83 -2.11 -4.84
N ILE A 179 -0.47 -2.20 -4.64
CA ILE A 179 -1.09 -3.14 -3.71
C ILE A 179 -1.99 -4.08 -4.51
N LEU A 180 -1.63 -5.36 -4.50
CA LEU A 180 -2.34 -6.43 -5.20
C LEU A 180 -2.92 -7.42 -4.19
N GLY A 181 -4.15 -7.88 -4.43
CA GLY A 181 -4.76 -8.98 -3.70
C GLY A 181 -4.63 -10.28 -4.48
N TRP A 182 -4.35 -11.38 -3.78
CA TRP A 182 -4.24 -12.73 -4.32
C TRP A 182 -5.12 -13.68 -3.52
N PRO A 183 -5.75 -14.68 -4.17
CA PRO A 183 -6.50 -15.70 -3.45
C PRO A 183 -5.65 -16.42 -2.41
N ASP A 184 -4.42 -16.78 -2.80
CA ASP A 184 -3.45 -17.52 -2.00
C ASP A 184 -2.02 -17.32 -2.52
N PHE A 185 -1.06 -17.89 -1.78
CA PHE A 185 0.35 -17.82 -2.10
C PHE A 185 0.70 -18.59 -3.40
N ASP A 186 0.08 -19.73 -3.62
CA ASP A 186 0.38 -20.58 -4.79
C ASP A 186 -0.08 -19.94 -6.09
N THR A 187 -1.25 -19.30 -6.07
CA THR A 187 -1.75 -18.54 -7.23
C THR A 187 -0.81 -17.39 -7.59
N ARG A 188 -0.34 -16.65 -6.58
CA ARG A 188 0.67 -15.61 -6.78
C ARG A 188 1.97 -16.18 -7.36
N ALA A 189 2.49 -17.25 -6.76
CA ALA A 189 3.76 -17.85 -7.18
C ALA A 189 3.70 -18.34 -8.64
N ARG A 190 2.60 -19.02 -9.02
CA ARG A 190 2.39 -19.44 -10.41
C ARG A 190 2.34 -18.25 -11.36
N ALA A 191 1.58 -17.20 -11.01
CA ALA A 191 1.44 -16.01 -11.86
C ALA A 191 2.79 -15.36 -12.18
N TYR A 192 3.66 -15.18 -11.16
CA TYR A 192 4.98 -14.59 -11.36
C TYR A 192 5.94 -15.54 -12.08
N ASN A 193 5.89 -16.84 -11.80
CA ASN A 193 6.70 -17.83 -12.54
C ASN A 193 6.35 -17.87 -14.04
N GLU A 194 5.07 -17.66 -14.38
CA GLU A 194 4.65 -17.55 -15.77
C GLU A 194 5.05 -16.21 -16.37
N HIS A 195 4.88 -15.12 -15.63
CA HIS A 195 5.28 -13.77 -16.05
C HIS A 195 6.77 -13.72 -16.43
N ASP A 196 7.65 -14.27 -15.61
CA ASP A 196 9.09 -14.24 -15.81
C ASP A 196 9.54 -15.08 -17.03
N ARG A 197 8.69 -16.01 -17.49
CA ARG A 197 8.96 -16.88 -18.65
C ARG A 197 8.20 -16.46 -19.90
N ASP A 198 7.33 -15.47 -19.81
CA ASP A 198 6.49 -15.07 -20.93
C ASP A 198 7.28 -14.27 -21.97
N GLY A 199 7.22 -14.74 -23.23
CA GLY A 199 7.95 -14.12 -24.33
C GLY A 199 7.45 -12.71 -24.63
N SER A 200 6.17 -12.42 -24.47
CA SER A 200 5.59 -11.10 -24.72
C SER A 200 6.05 -10.07 -23.69
N ILE A 201 6.19 -10.48 -22.44
CA ILE A 201 6.78 -9.64 -21.37
C ILE A 201 8.25 -9.33 -21.69
N ALA A 202 9.01 -10.35 -22.07
CA ALA A 202 10.40 -10.17 -22.46
C ALA A 202 10.58 -9.25 -23.68
N ASP A 203 9.69 -9.37 -24.68
CA ASP A 203 9.66 -8.50 -25.86
C ASP A 203 9.34 -7.05 -25.47
N ALA A 204 8.34 -6.83 -24.62
CA ALA A 204 8.01 -5.51 -24.09
C ALA A 204 9.21 -4.87 -23.39
N ARG A 205 9.93 -5.62 -22.54
CA ARG A 205 11.13 -5.14 -21.85
C ARG A 205 12.29 -4.83 -22.82
N ARG A 206 12.40 -5.53 -23.95
CA ARG A 206 13.36 -5.20 -25.00
C ARG A 206 12.99 -3.93 -25.75
N ALA A 207 11.72 -3.77 -26.11
CA ALA A 207 11.21 -2.58 -26.76
C ALA A 207 11.41 -1.32 -25.89
N GLU A 208 11.09 -1.40 -24.60
CA GLU A 208 11.32 -0.33 -23.63
C GLU A 208 12.80 0.09 -23.57
N ARG A 209 13.72 -0.87 -23.48
CA ARG A 209 15.16 -0.57 -23.48
C ARG A 209 15.63 0.09 -24.78
N THR A 210 15.06 -0.30 -25.92
CA THR A 210 15.35 0.33 -27.22
C THR A 210 14.82 1.75 -27.28
N GLU A 211 13.60 1.99 -26.81
CA GLU A 211 12.95 3.29 -26.86
C GLU A 211 13.57 4.29 -25.87
N PHE A 212 13.81 3.86 -24.63
CA PHE A 212 14.26 4.75 -23.55
C PHE A 212 15.76 4.72 -23.27
N GLY A 213 16.49 3.81 -23.90
CA GLY A 213 17.93 3.65 -23.73
C GLY A 213 18.36 3.00 -22.40
N ALA A 214 17.40 2.65 -21.53
CA ALA A 214 17.63 2.06 -20.23
C ALA A 214 16.38 1.31 -19.73
N PRO A 215 16.52 0.39 -18.75
CA PRO A 215 15.36 -0.19 -18.09
C PRO A 215 14.47 0.87 -17.42
N LEU A 216 13.16 0.67 -17.48
CA LEU A 216 12.19 1.53 -16.77
C LEU A 216 12.07 1.18 -15.29
N PHE A 217 12.36 -0.07 -14.94
CA PHE A 217 12.26 -0.60 -13.58
C PHE A 217 13.64 -0.96 -13.04
N ASP A 218 13.82 -0.67 -11.75
CA ASP A 218 15.01 -1.01 -10.99
C ASP A 218 14.62 -1.94 -9.82
N ARG A 219 15.13 -1.69 -8.61
CA ARG A 219 14.87 -2.48 -7.41
C ARG A 219 13.39 -2.50 -7.04
N CYS A 220 12.89 -3.67 -6.62
CA CYS A 220 11.56 -3.84 -6.05
C CYS A 220 11.63 -4.45 -4.65
N ASN A 221 11.12 -3.73 -3.65
CA ASN A 221 10.87 -4.27 -2.33
C ASN A 221 9.45 -4.83 -2.31
N VAL A 222 9.30 -6.08 -1.84
CA VAL A 222 8.01 -6.77 -1.79
C VAL A 222 7.74 -7.20 -0.36
N HIS A 223 6.57 -6.81 0.16
CA HIS A 223 6.05 -7.27 1.43
C HIS A 223 4.79 -8.09 1.17
N LEU A 224 4.78 -9.34 1.64
CA LEU A 224 3.59 -10.18 1.62
C LEU A 224 2.84 -9.98 2.92
N MET A 225 1.58 -9.56 2.82
CA MET A 225 0.80 -8.99 3.90
C MET A 225 -0.48 -9.82 4.13
N ARG A 226 -0.89 -9.95 5.38
CA ARG A 226 -2.22 -10.44 5.75
C ARG A 226 -3.11 -9.24 6.03
N PRO A 227 -4.30 -9.14 5.41
CA PRO A 227 -5.29 -8.17 5.83
C PRO A 227 -5.72 -8.41 7.27
N ALA A 228 -5.74 -7.37 8.10
CA ALA A 228 -6.28 -7.47 9.45
C ALA A 228 -7.81 -7.68 9.40
N PRO A 229 -8.39 -8.56 10.24
CA PRO A 229 -9.81 -8.92 10.15
C PRO A 229 -10.76 -7.73 10.39
N TYR A 230 -10.33 -6.71 11.12
CA TYR A 230 -11.09 -5.49 11.40
C TYR A 230 -10.98 -4.42 10.29
N GLY A 231 -10.24 -4.68 9.21
CA GLY A 231 -10.00 -3.69 8.16
C GLY A 231 -9.51 -4.29 6.84
N VAL A 232 -10.22 -5.32 6.35
CA VAL A 232 -9.92 -5.92 5.03
C VAL A 232 -10.22 -4.90 3.92
N ALA A 233 -9.22 -4.57 3.12
CA ALA A 233 -9.35 -3.62 2.04
C ALA A 233 -10.40 -4.09 1.00
N ARG A 234 -11.11 -3.11 0.43
CA ARG A 234 -12.10 -3.35 -0.65
C ARG A 234 -11.50 -3.02 -2.01
N THR A 235 -12.09 -3.57 -3.07
CA THR A 235 -11.69 -3.29 -4.45
C THR A 235 -11.65 -1.78 -4.70
N ASN A 236 -10.61 -1.33 -5.43
CA ASN A 236 -10.34 0.08 -5.70
C ASN A 236 -10.16 0.96 -4.44
N PHE A 237 -9.84 0.36 -3.30
CA PHE A 237 -9.78 1.05 -2.01
C PHE A 237 -11.05 1.86 -1.70
N ALA A 238 -12.21 1.28 -1.95
CA ALA A 238 -13.45 1.86 -1.46
C ALA A 238 -13.45 1.90 0.08
N PRO A 239 -14.11 2.91 0.70
CA PRO A 239 -14.17 3.04 2.15
C PRO A 239 -14.67 1.77 2.84
N LEU A 240 -14.15 1.48 4.02
CA LEU A 240 -14.65 0.42 4.90
C LEU A 240 -15.98 0.86 5.52
N GLU A 241 -16.93 -0.06 5.57
CA GLU A 241 -18.22 0.14 6.25
C GLU A 241 -18.06 0.12 7.76
#